data_533c97e7c36d1e67665eb7a4048ac11f
#
_entry.id   533c97e7c36d1e67665eb7a4048ac11f
#
_cell.length_a   1.000
_cell.length_b   1.000
_cell.length_c   1.000
_cell.angle_alpha   90.00
_cell.angle_beta   90.00
_cell.angle_gamma   90.00
#
_symmetry.space_group_name_H-M   'P 1'
#
loop_
_entity.id
_entity.type
_entity.pdbx_description
1 polymer ?
#
loop_
_entity_poly.entity_id
_entity_poly.type
_entity_poly.pdbx_seq_one_letter_code
_entity_poly.pdbx_strand_id
1 'polypeptide(L)'
;MKAVVKTNFSFPKQKSLYQGKVRDVYNIDDKYLAMVVSDRISAFDVVLPEGIPFKGQVLNQIAAKFLDATSDIVPNWKIATPDPMVTVGRRCEPFKVEMVIRGYLAGSAWREYKAGNRTLCGLTLPENMVENQKFPSPIITPTTKADEGHDENISKEEIIRQGLVSKEDYEQLEKYTLALFQRGTEIAARQGLILVDTKYEFGKADGKIYLIDEIHTPDSSRYFYAEGYDERLKKGEKQRQLSKEFVREWLMENGFQGKTGQKIPVMTPEFVNQVTERYIELYENIVGEKFEKVETDNVEKRIENNVAAFLETL
;
A
#
# COMPACT_ATOMS: atom_id res chain seq x y z
N MET A 1 -10.81 -10.86 19.04
CA MET A 1 -9.96 -11.80 18.29
C MET A 1 -8.49 -11.45 18.54
N LYS A 2 -7.61 -12.44 18.62
CA LYS A 2 -6.16 -12.20 18.73
C LYS A 2 -5.60 -11.78 17.36
N ALA A 3 -4.78 -10.74 17.34
CA ALA A 3 -4.11 -10.28 16.12
C ALA A 3 -3.09 -11.31 15.62
N VAL A 4 -3.02 -11.51 14.30
CA VAL A 4 -2.05 -12.38 13.63
C VAL A 4 -0.80 -11.55 13.31
N VAL A 5 0.21 -11.65 14.18
CA VAL A 5 1.46 -10.89 14.05
C VAL A 5 2.62 -11.70 13.50
N LYS A 6 2.50 -13.00 13.46
CA LYS A 6 3.52 -13.91 12.92
C LYS A 6 2.82 -15.16 12.36
N THR A 7 3.29 -15.64 11.23
CA THR A 7 2.86 -16.90 10.66
C THR A 7 4.04 -17.85 10.46
N ASN A 8 3.77 -19.14 10.54
CA ASN A 8 4.75 -20.19 10.30
C ASN A 8 4.03 -21.43 9.78
N PHE A 9 3.36 -21.28 8.62
CA PHE A 9 2.63 -22.36 7.98
C PHE A 9 3.56 -23.30 7.23
N SER A 10 3.08 -24.51 7.01
CA SER A 10 3.72 -25.51 6.17
C SER A 10 2.78 -25.89 5.02
N PHE A 11 2.87 -25.15 3.93
CA PHE A 11 2.00 -25.40 2.76
C PHE A 11 2.56 -26.49 1.83
N PRO A 12 1.69 -27.20 1.09
CA PRO A 12 2.13 -28.11 0.03
C PRO A 12 3.04 -27.42 -0.98
N LYS A 13 4.16 -28.07 -1.35
CA LYS A 13 5.16 -27.55 -2.28
C LYS A 13 5.83 -26.23 -1.88
N GLN A 14 5.75 -25.83 -0.62
CA GLN A 14 6.45 -24.63 -0.13
C GLN A 14 7.96 -24.77 -0.28
N LYS A 15 8.62 -23.74 -0.84
CA LYS A 15 10.07 -23.66 -1.03
C LYS A 15 10.73 -22.73 0.01
N SER A 16 10.10 -21.59 0.28
CA SER A 16 10.62 -20.59 1.21
C SER A 16 9.53 -19.76 1.83
N LEU A 17 9.87 -19.05 2.90
CA LEU A 17 9.07 -18.04 3.55
C LEU A 17 9.90 -16.75 3.67
N TYR A 18 9.36 -15.65 3.17
CA TYR A 18 9.86 -14.30 3.43
C TYR A 18 8.90 -13.58 4.38
N GLN A 19 9.43 -13.08 5.48
CA GLN A 19 8.66 -12.30 6.47
C GLN A 19 8.96 -10.81 6.31
N GLY A 20 8.04 -10.09 5.69
CA GLY A 20 8.12 -8.64 5.52
C GLY A 20 7.60 -7.86 6.73
N LYS A 21 7.57 -6.53 6.63
CA LYS A 21 7.09 -5.64 7.71
C LYS A 21 5.62 -5.91 8.08
N VAL A 22 4.77 -6.22 7.10
CA VAL A 22 3.31 -6.41 7.30
C VAL A 22 2.76 -7.65 6.57
N ARG A 23 3.55 -8.32 5.74
CA ARG A 23 3.15 -9.49 4.97
C ARG A 23 4.16 -10.61 5.14
N ASP A 24 3.64 -11.84 5.17
CA ASP A 24 4.42 -13.06 5.10
C ASP A 24 4.16 -13.71 3.75
N VAL A 25 5.22 -13.95 2.97
CA VAL A 25 5.14 -14.40 1.58
C VAL A 25 5.72 -15.80 1.47
N TYR A 26 4.86 -16.75 1.18
CA TYR A 26 5.21 -18.16 0.98
C TYR A 26 5.41 -18.42 -0.51
N ASN A 27 6.61 -18.86 -0.89
CA ASN A 27 6.92 -19.29 -2.25
C ASN A 27 6.46 -20.75 -2.44
N ILE A 28 5.59 -20.98 -3.39
CA ILE A 28 5.01 -22.28 -3.70
C ILE A 28 5.50 -22.74 -5.07
N ASP A 29 6.29 -23.80 -5.07
CA ASP A 29 6.85 -24.48 -6.27
C ASP A 29 7.59 -23.55 -7.25
N ASP A 30 8.12 -22.41 -6.75
CA ASP A 30 8.73 -21.32 -7.54
C ASP A 30 7.84 -20.72 -8.64
N LYS A 31 6.55 -21.05 -8.63
CA LYS A 31 5.55 -20.57 -9.60
C LYS A 31 4.52 -19.64 -9.00
N TYR A 32 4.18 -19.84 -7.73
CA TYR A 32 3.12 -19.12 -7.05
C TYR A 32 3.62 -18.51 -5.75
N LEU A 33 2.91 -17.47 -5.30
CA LEU A 33 3.07 -16.89 -3.98
C LEU A 33 1.75 -16.99 -3.22
N ALA A 34 1.80 -17.46 -1.97
CA ALA A 34 0.71 -17.26 -1.01
C ALA A 34 1.13 -16.12 -0.08
N MET A 35 0.50 -14.96 -0.23
CA MET A 35 0.80 -13.77 0.54
C MET A 35 -0.21 -13.61 1.65
N VAL A 36 0.25 -13.76 2.89
CA VAL A 36 -0.55 -13.57 4.09
C VAL A 36 -0.38 -12.14 4.59
N VAL A 37 -1.45 -11.37 4.57
CA VAL A 37 -1.46 -10.01 5.11
C VAL A 37 -1.71 -10.11 6.61
N SER A 38 -0.68 -9.82 7.39
CA SER A 38 -0.74 -9.91 8.85
C SER A 38 -1.40 -8.68 9.47
N ASP A 39 -1.69 -8.78 10.76
CA ASP A 39 -2.19 -7.66 11.57
C ASP A 39 -1.08 -6.74 12.09
N ARG A 40 0.19 -6.98 11.67
CA ARG A 40 1.29 -6.06 11.99
C ARG A 40 1.03 -4.69 11.39
N ILE A 41 1.41 -3.66 12.11
CA ILE A 41 1.42 -2.29 11.60
C ILE A 41 2.84 -1.73 11.68
N SER A 42 3.27 -1.04 10.63
CA SER A 42 4.56 -0.37 10.61
C SER A 42 4.39 1.13 10.33
N ALA A 43 5.18 1.94 11.01
CA ALA A 43 5.28 3.38 10.76
C ALA A 43 6.74 3.81 10.93
N PHE A 44 7.20 4.77 10.11
CA PHE A 44 8.60 5.21 10.09
C PHE A 44 9.59 4.04 9.92
N ASP A 45 9.24 3.06 9.06
CA ASP A 45 9.99 1.82 8.80
C ASP A 45 10.17 0.87 9.99
N VAL A 46 9.49 1.14 11.10
CA VAL A 46 9.51 0.31 12.30
C VAL A 46 8.19 -0.45 12.42
N VAL A 47 8.25 -1.76 12.65
CA VAL A 47 7.09 -2.58 13.01
C VAL A 47 6.75 -2.27 14.47
N LEU A 48 5.50 -1.87 14.72
CA LEU A 48 5.04 -1.55 16.06
C LEU A 48 4.78 -2.83 16.89
N PRO A 49 4.88 -2.76 18.22
CA PRO A 49 4.85 -3.95 19.08
C PRO A 49 3.51 -4.67 19.10
N GLU A 50 2.40 -3.93 18.93
CA GLU A 50 1.06 -4.49 18.99
C GLU A 50 0.49 -4.68 17.57
N GLY A 51 -0.16 -5.84 17.34
CA GLY A 51 -0.94 -6.08 16.13
C GLY A 51 -2.31 -5.42 16.22
N ILE A 52 -2.83 -5.04 15.06
CA ILE A 52 -4.15 -4.43 14.93
C ILE A 52 -5.14 -5.47 14.43
N PRO A 53 -6.06 -5.97 15.27
CA PRO A 53 -7.03 -6.99 14.86
C PRO A 53 -7.80 -6.59 13.60
N PHE A 54 -8.02 -7.54 12.70
CA PHE A 54 -8.68 -7.36 11.40
C PHE A 54 -7.95 -6.51 10.35
N LYS A 55 -6.82 -5.86 10.68
CA LYS A 55 -6.07 -5.05 9.71
C LYS A 55 -5.68 -5.88 8.48
N GLY A 56 -5.20 -7.11 8.68
CA GLY A 56 -4.85 -8.01 7.59
C GLY A 56 -6.03 -8.31 6.67
N GLN A 57 -7.22 -8.57 7.24
CA GLN A 57 -8.44 -8.80 6.46
C GLN A 57 -8.84 -7.55 5.67
N VAL A 58 -8.81 -6.37 6.29
CA VAL A 58 -9.13 -5.09 5.64
C VAL A 58 -8.22 -4.85 4.43
N LEU A 59 -6.91 -4.91 4.62
CA LEU A 59 -5.96 -4.62 3.54
C LEU A 59 -6.04 -5.64 2.40
N ASN A 60 -6.10 -6.93 2.73
CA ASN A 60 -6.16 -7.97 1.70
C ASN A 60 -7.43 -7.88 0.86
N GLN A 61 -8.58 -7.63 1.49
CA GLN A 61 -9.85 -7.53 0.77
C GLN A 61 -9.94 -6.25 -0.08
N ILE A 62 -9.43 -5.11 0.40
CA ILE A 62 -9.34 -3.89 -0.42
C ILE A 62 -8.44 -4.16 -1.64
N ALA A 63 -7.24 -4.69 -1.43
CA ALA A 63 -6.31 -5.00 -2.52
C ALA A 63 -6.94 -5.94 -3.55
N ALA A 64 -7.58 -7.03 -3.10
CA ALA A 64 -8.22 -8.01 -3.99
C ALA A 64 -9.32 -7.37 -4.86
N LYS A 65 -10.20 -6.55 -4.27
CA LYS A 65 -11.26 -5.85 -5.00
C LYS A 65 -10.71 -4.89 -6.05
N PHE A 66 -9.67 -4.13 -5.73
CA PHE A 66 -9.05 -3.21 -6.69
C PHE A 66 -8.23 -3.92 -7.76
N LEU A 67 -7.58 -5.04 -7.45
CA LEU A 67 -6.93 -5.88 -8.46
C LEU A 67 -7.96 -6.40 -9.49
N ASP A 68 -9.17 -6.79 -9.04
CA ASP A 68 -10.25 -7.17 -9.94
C ASP A 68 -10.78 -5.98 -10.76
N ALA A 69 -11.02 -4.84 -10.11
CA ALA A 69 -11.58 -3.63 -10.75
C ALA A 69 -10.64 -2.96 -11.77
N THR A 70 -9.37 -3.39 -11.82
CA THR A 70 -8.35 -2.85 -12.73
C THR A 70 -7.75 -3.89 -13.67
N SER A 71 -8.27 -5.11 -13.67
CA SER A 71 -7.75 -6.23 -14.45
C SER A 71 -7.83 -6.04 -15.97
N ASP A 72 -8.69 -5.15 -16.43
CA ASP A 72 -8.82 -4.71 -17.83
C ASP A 72 -7.73 -3.71 -18.26
N ILE A 73 -7.03 -3.08 -17.31
CA ILE A 73 -5.96 -2.11 -17.57
C ILE A 73 -4.62 -2.84 -17.72
N VAL A 74 -4.30 -3.69 -16.75
CA VAL A 74 -3.07 -4.47 -16.70
C VAL A 74 -3.35 -5.81 -16.04
N PRO A 75 -2.81 -6.93 -16.55
CA PRO A 75 -2.92 -8.19 -15.84
C PRO A 75 -2.26 -8.05 -14.46
N ASN A 76 -2.81 -8.72 -13.47
CA ASN A 76 -2.24 -8.69 -12.13
C ASN A 76 -1.87 -10.09 -11.64
N TRP A 77 -1.09 -10.14 -10.56
CA TRP A 77 -0.55 -11.38 -10.01
C TRP A 77 -1.58 -12.26 -9.34
N LYS A 78 -2.74 -11.71 -8.91
CA LYS A 78 -3.77 -12.43 -8.15
C LYS A 78 -4.41 -13.54 -8.99
N ILE A 79 -4.49 -14.74 -8.40
CA ILE A 79 -5.27 -15.87 -8.91
C ILE A 79 -6.54 -16.03 -8.07
N ALA A 80 -6.40 -16.07 -6.73
CA ALA A 80 -7.51 -16.25 -5.81
C ALA A 80 -7.23 -15.60 -4.44
N THR A 81 -8.30 -15.43 -3.67
CA THR A 81 -8.27 -15.04 -2.26
C THR A 81 -8.92 -16.14 -1.42
N PRO A 82 -8.19 -17.24 -1.15
CA PRO A 82 -8.76 -18.41 -0.45
C PRO A 82 -9.14 -18.11 1.00
N ASP A 83 -8.55 -17.09 1.61
CA ASP A 83 -8.85 -16.61 2.97
C ASP A 83 -8.94 -15.07 2.98
N PRO A 84 -9.77 -14.46 3.84
CA PRO A 84 -9.84 -12.99 3.95
C PRO A 84 -8.49 -12.29 4.17
N MET A 85 -7.50 -12.99 4.71
CA MET A 85 -6.16 -12.47 4.95
C MET A 85 -5.13 -12.91 3.91
N VAL A 86 -5.50 -13.72 2.90
CA VAL A 86 -4.53 -14.32 1.97
C VAL A 86 -4.94 -14.13 0.53
N THR A 87 -3.99 -13.69 -0.27
CA THR A 87 -4.04 -13.75 -1.72
C THR A 87 -3.01 -14.75 -2.23
N VAL A 88 -3.46 -15.67 -3.08
CA VAL A 88 -2.59 -16.57 -3.83
C VAL A 88 -2.50 -16.09 -5.26
N GLY A 89 -1.28 -16.02 -5.79
CA GLY A 89 -1.09 -15.49 -7.12
C GLY A 89 0.19 -15.99 -7.80
N ARG A 90 0.38 -15.51 -9.00
CA ARG A 90 1.56 -15.81 -9.84
C ARG A 90 2.81 -15.17 -9.23
N ARG A 91 3.90 -15.93 -9.16
CA ARG A 91 5.22 -15.37 -8.88
C ARG A 91 5.71 -14.60 -10.10
N CYS A 92 5.98 -13.31 -9.91
CA CYS A 92 6.58 -12.45 -10.91
C CYS A 92 7.95 -11.98 -10.43
N GLU A 93 8.87 -11.71 -11.35
CA GLU A 93 10.13 -11.05 -11.04
C GLU A 93 9.88 -9.54 -10.86
N PRO A 94 10.04 -8.97 -9.65
CA PRO A 94 9.74 -7.58 -9.41
C PRO A 94 10.69 -6.63 -10.14
N PHE A 95 10.20 -5.54 -10.68
CA PHE A 95 11.04 -4.40 -11.02
C PHE A 95 11.61 -3.76 -9.75
N LYS A 96 12.84 -3.27 -9.81
CA LYS A 96 13.54 -2.64 -8.67
C LYS A 96 13.15 -1.16 -8.48
N VAL A 97 11.92 -0.82 -8.84
CA VAL A 97 11.34 0.52 -8.69
C VAL A 97 9.89 0.42 -8.23
N GLU A 98 9.49 1.39 -7.43
CA GLU A 98 8.09 1.64 -7.08
C GLU A 98 7.59 2.85 -7.87
N MET A 99 6.44 2.71 -8.50
CA MET A 99 5.80 3.79 -9.28
C MET A 99 4.86 4.57 -8.36
N VAL A 100 5.42 5.61 -7.72
CA VAL A 100 4.61 6.52 -6.89
C VAL A 100 3.99 7.59 -7.79
N ILE A 101 2.67 7.75 -7.71
CA ILE A 101 1.92 8.77 -8.45
C ILE A 101 1.19 9.68 -7.49
N ARG A 102 1.22 10.99 -7.79
CA ARG A 102 0.67 12.04 -6.93
C ARG A 102 -0.25 12.95 -7.72
N GLY A 103 -1.50 13.05 -7.28
CA GLY A 103 -2.45 14.04 -7.79
C GLY A 103 -2.41 15.36 -7.02
N TYR A 104 -1.80 15.35 -5.82
CA TYR A 104 -1.81 16.46 -4.86
C TYR A 104 -0.44 16.59 -4.18
N LEU A 105 -0.10 17.81 -3.80
CA LEU A 105 1.15 18.12 -3.09
C LEU A 105 0.99 17.80 -1.59
N ALA A 106 1.22 16.55 -1.23
CA ALA A 106 1.03 16.04 0.12
C ALA A 106 2.21 15.15 0.59
N GLY A 107 2.24 14.82 1.87
CA GLY A 107 3.19 13.88 2.46
C GLY A 107 4.66 14.26 2.24
N SER A 108 5.48 13.33 1.75
CA SER A 108 6.92 13.58 1.51
C SER A 108 7.15 14.67 0.46
N ALA A 109 6.35 14.71 -0.60
CA ALA A 109 6.47 15.75 -1.64
C ALA A 109 6.25 17.16 -1.06
N TRP A 110 5.27 17.32 -0.17
CA TRP A 110 5.06 18.58 0.53
C TRP A 110 6.25 18.94 1.43
N ARG A 111 6.79 17.99 2.19
CA ARG A 111 7.95 18.24 3.05
C ARG A 111 9.15 18.74 2.27
N GLU A 112 9.45 18.12 1.13
CA GLU A 112 10.51 18.57 0.21
C GLU A 112 10.22 19.98 -0.34
N TYR A 113 9.00 20.22 -0.80
CA TYR A 113 8.56 21.51 -1.33
C TYR A 113 8.67 22.62 -0.27
N LYS A 114 8.20 22.36 0.95
CA LYS A 114 8.29 23.28 2.09
C LYS A 114 9.74 23.58 2.49
N ALA A 115 10.64 22.61 2.33
CA ALA A 115 12.08 22.80 2.54
C ALA A 115 12.77 23.64 1.45
N GLY A 116 12.05 24.04 0.41
CA GLY A 116 12.56 24.87 -0.68
C GLY A 116 12.88 24.11 -1.96
N ASN A 117 12.76 22.78 -1.97
CA ASN A 117 13.00 21.96 -3.16
C ASN A 117 11.88 22.16 -4.17
N ARG A 118 12.25 22.48 -5.42
CA ARG A 118 11.32 22.66 -6.54
C ARG A 118 11.49 21.59 -7.60
N THR A 119 12.39 20.64 -7.36
CA THR A 119 12.62 19.51 -8.26
C THR A 119 12.41 18.22 -7.49
N LEU A 120 11.57 17.32 -8.01
CA LEU A 120 11.28 16.02 -7.42
C LEU A 120 11.34 14.96 -8.52
N CYS A 121 12.23 13.97 -8.38
CA CYS A 121 12.46 12.90 -9.37
C CYS A 121 12.68 13.43 -10.80
N GLY A 122 13.43 14.54 -10.95
CA GLY A 122 13.67 15.18 -12.24
C GLY A 122 12.55 16.11 -12.75
N LEU A 123 11.41 16.17 -12.05
CA LEU A 123 10.28 17.03 -12.41
C LEU A 123 10.36 18.38 -11.70
N THR A 124 10.18 19.47 -12.43
CA THR A 124 10.03 20.81 -11.83
C THR A 124 8.61 21.01 -11.35
N LEU A 125 8.45 21.30 -10.07
CA LEU A 125 7.15 21.55 -9.44
C LEU A 125 6.73 23.02 -9.66
N PRO A 126 5.41 23.30 -9.82
CA PRO A 126 4.91 24.66 -9.93
C PRO A 126 5.27 25.51 -8.72
N GLU A 127 5.47 26.81 -8.92
CA GLU A 127 5.70 27.75 -7.83
C GLU A 127 4.42 28.11 -7.07
N ASN A 128 4.57 28.54 -5.82
CA ASN A 128 3.50 29.05 -4.96
C ASN A 128 2.40 28.03 -4.66
N MET A 129 2.70 26.74 -4.71
CA MET A 129 1.77 25.71 -4.26
C MET A 129 1.70 25.66 -2.73
N VAL A 130 0.53 25.30 -2.21
CA VAL A 130 0.29 25.08 -0.79
C VAL A 130 0.09 23.60 -0.49
N GLU A 131 0.18 23.22 0.77
CA GLU A 131 -0.03 21.85 1.22
C GLU A 131 -1.41 21.32 0.79
N ASN A 132 -1.44 20.09 0.31
CA ASN A 132 -2.64 19.40 -0.18
C ASN A 132 -3.28 19.99 -1.45
N GLN A 133 -2.64 20.95 -2.10
CA GLN A 133 -3.11 21.49 -3.36
C GLN A 133 -2.99 20.44 -4.48
N LYS A 134 -4.00 20.41 -5.35
CA LYS A 134 -4.01 19.56 -6.54
C LYS A 134 -2.97 20.01 -7.54
N PHE A 135 -2.21 19.08 -8.11
CA PHE A 135 -1.34 19.35 -9.26
C PHE A 135 -2.18 19.63 -10.53
N PRO A 136 -1.67 20.41 -11.49
CA PRO A 136 -2.32 20.60 -12.80
C PRO A 136 -2.59 19.27 -13.53
N SER A 137 -1.67 18.32 -13.40
CA SER A 137 -1.82 16.92 -13.81
C SER A 137 -1.11 16.03 -12.79
N PRO A 138 -1.52 14.77 -12.61
CA PRO A 138 -0.80 13.82 -11.77
C PRO A 138 0.66 13.68 -12.19
N ILE A 139 1.55 13.61 -11.21
CA ILE A 139 2.99 13.44 -11.44
C ILE A 139 3.46 12.08 -10.93
N ILE A 140 4.37 11.44 -11.66
CA ILE A 140 5.00 10.18 -11.26
C ILE A 140 6.36 10.50 -10.65
N THR A 141 6.57 10.07 -9.41
CA THR A 141 7.79 10.31 -8.62
C THR A 141 8.32 8.98 -8.11
N PRO A 142 9.03 8.22 -8.96
CA PRO A 142 9.45 6.87 -8.61
C PRO A 142 10.41 6.85 -7.43
N THR A 143 10.44 5.69 -6.75
CA THR A 143 11.48 5.37 -5.77
C THR A 143 12.19 4.10 -6.17
N THR A 144 13.44 3.94 -5.75
CA THR A 144 14.10 2.65 -5.78
C THR A 144 13.40 1.69 -4.83
N LYS A 145 13.46 0.40 -5.12
CA LYS A 145 13.07 -0.65 -4.18
C LYS A 145 14.35 -1.27 -3.65
N ALA A 146 14.81 -0.78 -2.50
CA ALA A 146 16.04 -1.24 -1.89
C ALA A 146 15.84 -2.63 -1.26
N ASP A 147 16.81 -3.51 -1.47
CA ASP A 147 16.84 -4.81 -0.76
C ASP A 147 17.22 -4.60 0.72
N GLU A 148 18.02 -3.57 1.02
CA GLU A 148 18.39 -3.10 2.37
C GLU A 148 18.39 -1.57 2.42
N GLY A 149 17.99 -0.99 3.55
CA GLY A 149 17.95 0.46 3.76
C GLY A 149 16.58 1.08 3.49
N HIS A 150 16.57 2.29 2.93
CA HIS A 150 15.36 3.04 2.62
C HIS A 150 15.22 3.23 1.12
N ASP A 151 13.98 3.24 0.65
CA ASP A 151 13.66 3.59 -0.73
C ASP A 151 13.97 5.07 -0.98
N GLU A 152 14.65 5.38 -2.08
CA GLU A 152 15.09 6.73 -2.42
C GLU A 152 14.38 7.22 -3.69
N ASN A 153 14.06 8.51 -3.70
CA ASN A 153 13.55 9.18 -4.89
C ASN A 153 14.55 9.06 -6.05
N ILE A 154 14.06 8.67 -7.23
CA ILE A 154 14.89 8.50 -8.41
C ILE A 154 14.16 9.04 -9.65
N SER A 155 14.88 9.64 -10.60
CA SER A 155 14.28 10.10 -11.85
C SER A 155 14.16 8.96 -12.87
N LYS A 156 13.27 9.14 -13.86
CA LYS A 156 13.14 8.25 -15.03
C LYS A 156 14.46 8.05 -15.74
N GLU A 157 15.18 9.15 -15.98
CA GLU A 157 16.46 9.14 -16.69
C GLU A 157 17.48 8.30 -15.94
N GLU A 158 17.49 8.43 -14.62
CA GLU A 158 18.43 7.69 -13.77
C GLU A 158 18.08 6.20 -13.68
N ILE A 159 16.79 5.86 -13.61
CA ILE A 159 16.29 4.46 -13.65
C ILE A 159 16.78 3.76 -14.93
N ILE A 160 16.62 4.44 -16.08
CA ILE A 160 17.03 3.89 -17.38
C ILE A 160 18.56 3.84 -17.47
N ARG A 161 19.26 4.89 -17.03
CA ARG A 161 20.73 4.96 -17.05
C ARG A 161 21.39 3.86 -16.20
N GLN A 162 20.80 3.56 -15.03
CA GLN A 162 21.28 2.50 -14.15
C GLN A 162 20.86 1.08 -14.63
N GLY A 163 20.00 0.99 -15.63
CA GLY A 163 19.48 -0.30 -16.12
C GLY A 163 18.54 -1.01 -15.14
N LEU A 164 17.93 -0.28 -14.20
CA LEU A 164 16.95 -0.84 -13.26
C LEU A 164 15.69 -1.29 -13.98
N VAL A 165 15.29 -0.54 -15.02
CA VAL A 165 14.17 -0.85 -15.91
C VAL A 165 14.59 -0.42 -17.32
N SER A 166 14.26 -1.22 -18.36
CA SER A 166 14.47 -0.81 -19.74
C SER A 166 13.59 0.41 -20.08
N LYS A 167 13.98 1.18 -21.08
CA LYS A 167 13.18 2.34 -21.53
C LYS A 167 11.78 1.92 -21.94
N GLU A 168 11.66 0.85 -22.71
CA GLU A 168 10.40 0.32 -23.22
C GLU A 168 9.48 -0.13 -22.09
N ASP A 169 10.04 -0.86 -21.12
CA ASP A 169 9.28 -1.29 -19.93
C ASP A 169 8.85 -0.09 -19.11
N TYR A 170 9.76 0.87 -18.86
CA TYR A 170 9.43 2.06 -18.07
C TYR A 170 8.28 2.88 -18.69
N GLU A 171 8.30 3.09 -19.99
CA GLU A 171 7.22 3.78 -20.72
C GLU A 171 5.88 3.04 -20.58
N GLN A 172 5.93 1.71 -20.50
CA GLN A 172 4.72 0.91 -20.26
C GLN A 172 4.26 1.01 -18.81
N LEU A 173 5.20 1.02 -17.84
CA LEU A 173 4.87 1.25 -16.41
C LEU A 173 4.22 2.61 -16.20
N GLU A 174 4.71 3.68 -16.86
CA GLU A 174 4.09 5.01 -16.81
C GLU A 174 2.63 4.99 -17.29
N LYS A 175 2.36 4.35 -18.44
CA LYS A 175 0.99 4.23 -19.00
C LYS A 175 0.08 3.49 -18.01
N TYR A 176 0.52 2.36 -17.48
CA TYR A 176 -0.27 1.61 -16.51
C TYR A 176 -0.50 2.40 -15.23
N THR A 177 0.54 3.07 -14.72
CA THR A 177 0.44 3.91 -13.52
C THR A 177 -0.60 5.00 -13.65
N LEU A 178 -0.60 5.73 -14.77
CA LEU A 178 -1.60 6.78 -15.06
C LEU A 178 -3.02 6.22 -15.18
N ALA A 179 -3.18 5.11 -15.89
CA ALA A 179 -4.51 4.49 -16.09
C ALA A 179 -5.08 3.91 -14.80
N LEU A 180 -4.24 3.26 -13.98
CA LEU A 180 -4.61 2.74 -12.66
C LEU A 180 -5.02 3.87 -11.71
N PHE A 181 -4.25 4.97 -11.70
CA PHE A 181 -4.55 6.14 -10.87
C PHE A 181 -5.86 6.82 -11.28
N GLN A 182 -6.11 6.95 -12.58
CA GLN A 182 -7.37 7.48 -13.08
C GLN A 182 -8.55 6.59 -12.63
N ARG A 183 -8.47 5.27 -12.81
CA ARG A 183 -9.50 4.33 -12.38
C ARG A 183 -9.72 4.40 -10.86
N GLY A 184 -8.65 4.44 -10.08
CA GLY A 184 -8.71 4.60 -8.62
C GLY A 184 -9.36 5.92 -8.21
N THR A 185 -9.06 7.01 -8.91
CA THR A 185 -9.67 8.32 -8.69
C THR A 185 -11.17 8.30 -8.97
N GLU A 186 -11.59 7.65 -10.06
CA GLU A 186 -13.02 7.51 -10.43
C GLU A 186 -13.79 6.68 -9.39
N ILE A 187 -13.19 5.58 -8.91
CA ILE A 187 -13.81 4.74 -7.88
C ILE A 187 -13.90 5.51 -6.56
N ALA A 188 -12.82 6.19 -6.14
CA ALA A 188 -12.81 7.02 -4.93
C ALA A 188 -13.88 8.13 -4.99
N ALA A 189 -14.01 8.81 -6.12
CA ALA A 189 -14.99 9.87 -6.31
C ALA A 189 -16.45 9.40 -6.11
N ARG A 190 -16.78 8.18 -6.52
CA ARG A 190 -18.10 7.58 -6.30
C ARG A 190 -18.40 7.38 -4.80
N GLN A 191 -17.37 7.27 -3.98
CA GLN A 191 -17.46 7.13 -2.53
C GLN A 191 -17.30 8.48 -1.79
N GLY A 192 -17.31 9.61 -2.50
CA GLY A 192 -17.07 10.92 -1.92
C GLY A 192 -15.63 11.13 -1.43
N LEU A 193 -14.67 10.40 -2.00
CA LEU A 193 -13.26 10.45 -1.66
C LEU A 193 -12.42 11.01 -2.81
N ILE A 194 -11.29 11.57 -2.45
CA ILE A 194 -10.22 12.01 -3.35
C ILE A 194 -9.04 11.07 -3.15
N LEU A 195 -8.61 10.36 -4.20
CA LEU A 195 -7.34 9.63 -4.20
C LEU A 195 -6.21 10.64 -4.40
N VAL A 196 -5.42 10.85 -3.36
CA VAL A 196 -4.39 11.88 -3.29
C VAL A 196 -3.09 11.44 -3.96
N ASP A 197 -2.59 10.32 -3.49
CA ASP A 197 -1.40 9.65 -3.98
C ASP A 197 -1.48 8.15 -3.71
N THR A 198 -0.69 7.39 -4.45
CA THR A 198 -0.55 5.95 -4.26
C THR A 198 0.76 5.47 -4.86
N LYS A 199 1.16 4.24 -4.53
CA LYS A 199 2.27 3.55 -5.17
C LYS A 199 1.80 2.27 -5.83
N TYR A 200 2.42 1.93 -6.94
CA TYR A 200 2.24 0.65 -7.64
C TYR A 200 3.56 -0.06 -7.77
N GLU A 201 3.50 -1.37 -7.65
CA GLU A 201 4.62 -2.25 -7.93
C GLU A 201 4.29 -3.16 -9.11
N PHE A 202 5.28 -3.35 -9.97
CA PHE A 202 5.13 -4.19 -11.15
C PHE A 202 6.23 -5.25 -11.19
N GLY A 203 5.94 -6.35 -11.87
CA GLY A 203 6.88 -7.42 -12.11
C GLY A 203 6.67 -8.06 -13.46
N LYS A 204 7.60 -8.91 -13.87
CA LYS A 204 7.53 -9.67 -15.12
C LYS A 204 7.35 -11.16 -14.85
N ALA A 205 6.52 -11.80 -15.67
CA ALA A 205 6.43 -13.25 -15.79
C ALA A 205 6.11 -13.59 -17.25
N ASP A 206 6.79 -14.59 -17.80
CA ASP A 206 6.61 -15.02 -19.19
C ASP A 206 6.66 -13.87 -20.21
N GLY A 207 7.56 -12.91 -20.01
CA GLY A 207 7.75 -11.73 -20.87
C GLY A 207 6.65 -10.66 -20.76
N LYS A 208 5.65 -10.82 -19.88
CA LYS A 208 4.56 -9.87 -19.66
C LYS A 208 4.73 -9.11 -18.35
N ILE A 209 4.29 -7.87 -18.34
CA ILE A 209 4.22 -7.03 -17.13
C ILE A 209 2.92 -7.32 -16.40
N TYR A 210 3.03 -7.49 -15.09
CA TYR A 210 1.92 -7.67 -14.16
C TYR A 210 1.97 -6.60 -13.06
N LEU A 211 0.81 -6.11 -12.65
CA LEU A 211 0.68 -5.40 -11.39
C LEU A 211 0.84 -6.43 -10.25
N ILE A 212 1.73 -6.16 -9.32
CA ILE A 212 2.01 -7.03 -8.17
C ILE A 212 1.75 -6.31 -6.85
N ASP A 213 1.84 -7.05 -5.76
CA ASP A 213 1.63 -6.57 -4.39
C ASP A 213 0.19 -6.02 -4.17
N GLU A 214 0.04 -4.91 -3.50
CA GLU A 214 -1.23 -4.29 -3.17
C GLU A 214 -1.56 -3.09 -4.06
N ILE A 215 -2.82 -2.72 -4.11
CA ILE A 215 -3.30 -1.56 -4.83
C ILE A 215 -4.37 -0.83 -4.02
N HIS A 216 -4.27 0.50 -3.94
CA HIS A 216 -5.27 1.41 -3.38
C HIS A 216 -5.67 1.14 -1.92
N THR A 217 -4.83 0.45 -1.17
CA THR A 217 -5.07 0.22 0.26
C THR A 217 -4.69 1.45 1.09
N PRO A 218 -5.17 1.57 2.32
CA PRO A 218 -4.76 2.65 3.23
C PRO A 218 -3.27 2.67 3.57
N ASP A 219 -2.58 1.54 3.38
CA ASP A 219 -1.14 1.43 3.62
C ASP A 219 -0.30 1.93 2.44
N SER A 220 -0.81 1.78 1.21
CA SER A 220 -0.15 2.21 -0.03
C SER A 220 -0.68 3.53 -0.59
N SER A 221 -1.81 4.04 -0.09
CA SER A 221 -2.51 5.19 -0.66
C SER A 221 -2.98 6.16 0.42
N ARG A 222 -3.17 7.41 0.01
CA ARG A 222 -3.79 8.45 0.82
C ARG A 222 -5.07 8.89 0.16
N TYR A 223 -6.13 9.04 0.96
CA TYR A 223 -7.41 9.60 0.54
C TYR A 223 -7.77 10.81 1.39
N PHE A 224 -8.41 11.78 0.77
CA PHE A 224 -9.14 12.83 1.49
C PHE A 224 -10.64 12.63 1.31
N TYR A 225 -11.43 13.09 2.27
CA TYR A 225 -12.86 13.31 2.04
C TYR A 225 -13.04 14.48 1.08
N ALA A 226 -13.85 14.29 0.03
CA ALA A 226 -14.14 15.36 -0.95
C ALA A 226 -14.94 16.50 -0.29
N GLU A 227 -15.84 16.14 0.63
CA GLU A 227 -16.61 17.13 1.40
C GLU A 227 -15.70 18.04 2.24
N GLY A 228 -15.81 19.33 1.99
CA GLY A 228 -15.06 20.37 2.70
C GLY A 228 -13.57 20.47 2.30
N TYR A 229 -13.13 19.76 1.27
CA TYR A 229 -11.74 19.82 0.81
C TYR A 229 -11.35 21.26 0.39
N ASP A 230 -12.13 21.90 -0.49
CA ASP A 230 -11.82 23.24 -1.02
C ASP A 230 -11.85 24.31 0.09
N GLU A 231 -12.78 24.20 1.03
CA GLU A 231 -12.89 25.13 2.15
C GLU A 231 -11.67 25.05 3.07
N ARG A 232 -11.25 23.81 3.42
CA ARG A 232 -10.06 23.59 4.24
C ARG A 232 -8.80 24.04 3.53
N LEU A 233 -8.70 23.78 2.24
CA LEU A 233 -7.56 24.22 1.44
C LEU A 233 -7.44 25.75 1.45
N LYS A 234 -8.54 26.48 1.22
CA LYS A 234 -8.56 27.96 1.24
C LYS A 234 -8.19 28.54 2.61
N LYS A 235 -8.57 27.86 3.69
CA LYS A 235 -8.26 28.28 5.06
C LYS A 235 -6.89 27.82 5.56
N GLY A 236 -6.18 26.99 4.81
CA GLY A 236 -4.93 26.36 5.25
C GLY A 236 -5.11 25.35 6.39
N GLU A 237 -6.30 24.77 6.51
CA GLU A 237 -6.63 23.78 7.51
C GLU A 237 -6.20 22.38 7.08
N LYS A 238 -5.96 21.48 8.06
CA LYS A 238 -5.68 20.06 7.77
C LYS A 238 -6.86 19.42 7.05
N GLN A 239 -6.57 18.60 6.03
CA GLN A 239 -7.60 17.82 5.35
C GLN A 239 -8.08 16.66 6.23
N ARG A 240 -9.37 16.31 6.11
CA ARG A 240 -9.88 15.05 6.64
C ARG A 240 -9.36 13.93 5.75
N GLN A 241 -8.60 13.01 6.30
CA GLN A 241 -7.94 11.97 5.51
C GLN A 241 -8.23 10.56 6.00
N LEU A 242 -8.21 9.63 5.05
CA LEU A 242 -8.26 8.19 5.25
C LEU A 242 -6.91 7.60 4.81
N SER A 243 -6.08 7.26 5.76
CA SER A 243 -4.77 6.61 5.60
C SER A 243 -4.25 6.23 6.98
N LYS A 244 -3.11 5.58 7.07
CA LYS A 244 -2.47 5.33 8.36
C LYS A 244 -1.73 6.55 8.95
N GLU A 245 -1.89 7.75 8.37
CA GLU A 245 -1.23 8.96 8.86
C GLU A 245 -1.62 9.29 10.31
N PHE A 246 -2.86 8.99 10.73
CA PHE A 246 -3.29 9.17 12.12
C PHE A 246 -2.44 8.37 13.12
N VAL A 247 -1.90 7.20 12.74
CA VAL A 247 -0.98 6.45 13.58
C VAL A 247 0.38 7.16 13.66
N ARG A 248 0.85 7.72 12.54
CA ARG A 248 2.09 8.50 12.53
C ARG A 248 1.97 9.78 13.35
N GLU A 249 0.84 10.51 13.22
CA GLU A 249 0.56 11.69 14.03
C GLU A 249 0.59 11.35 15.52
N TRP A 250 -0.12 10.30 15.94
CA TRP A 250 -0.10 9.82 17.31
C TRP A 250 1.32 9.46 17.80
N LEU A 251 2.11 8.76 16.99
CA LEU A 251 3.50 8.44 17.33
C LEU A 251 4.35 9.71 17.51
N MET A 252 4.20 10.69 16.61
CA MET A 252 4.93 11.96 16.71
C MET A 252 4.54 12.76 17.94
N GLU A 253 3.26 12.83 18.28
CA GLU A 253 2.74 13.48 19.50
C GLU A 253 3.28 12.81 20.77
N ASN A 254 3.59 11.50 20.70
CA ASN A 254 4.21 10.74 21.79
C ASN A 254 5.74 10.64 21.66
N GLY A 255 6.37 11.49 20.86
CA GLY A 255 7.83 11.63 20.77
C GLY A 255 8.55 10.58 19.93
N PHE A 256 7.84 9.84 19.07
CA PHE A 256 8.44 8.81 18.21
C PHE A 256 8.33 9.15 16.72
N GLN A 257 9.46 9.12 16.03
CA GLN A 257 9.58 9.35 14.58
C GLN A 257 10.51 8.34 13.90
N GLY A 258 10.80 7.21 14.54
CA GLY A 258 11.71 6.19 14.04
C GLY A 258 13.20 6.55 14.13
N LYS A 259 13.57 7.63 14.84
CA LYS A 259 14.98 8.05 14.99
C LYS A 259 15.70 7.21 16.05
N THR A 260 17.02 7.04 15.86
CA THR A 260 17.87 6.32 16.81
C THR A 260 17.71 6.87 18.23
N GLY A 261 17.54 5.99 19.19
CA GLY A 261 17.40 6.34 20.62
C GLY A 261 15.98 6.70 21.08
N GLN A 262 15.02 6.84 20.16
CA GLN A 262 13.63 7.01 20.52
C GLN A 262 13.00 5.68 20.95
N LYS A 263 12.07 5.73 21.91
CA LYS A 263 11.30 4.57 22.36
C LYS A 263 9.91 4.61 21.75
N ILE A 264 9.44 3.47 21.26
CA ILE A 264 8.06 3.34 20.79
C ILE A 264 7.13 3.53 21.99
N PRO A 265 6.13 4.41 21.92
CA PRO A 265 5.16 4.59 22.98
C PRO A 265 4.32 3.31 23.20
N VAL A 266 3.83 3.13 24.43
CA VAL A 266 3.00 1.98 24.77
C VAL A 266 1.66 2.10 24.04
N MET A 267 1.33 1.12 23.22
CA MET A 267 0.04 1.01 22.55
C MET A 267 -0.95 0.37 23.51
N THR A 268 -1.80 1.20 24.14
CA THR A 268 -2.83 0.69 25.06
C THR A 268 -3.91 -0.11 24.31
N PRO A 269 -4.65 -1.01 24.98
CA PRO A 269 -5.77 -1.73 24.36
C PRO A 269 -6.81 -0.78 23.73
N GLU A 270 -7.06 0.38 24.37
CA GLU A 270 -7.98 1.39 23.87
C GLU A 270 -7.47 1.99 22.54
N PHE A 271 -6.17 2.29 22.46
CA PHE A 271 -5.56 2.81 21.24
C PHE A 271 -5.58 1.75 20.13
N VAL A 272 -5.22 0.50 20.42
CA VAL A 272 -5.31 -0.60 19.47
C VAL A 272 -6.72 -0.76 18.92
N ASN A 273 -7.75 -0.65 19.79
CA ASN A 273 -9.14 -0.72 19.38
C ASN A 273 -9.53 0.47 18.48
N GLN A 274 -9.10 1.70 18.81
CA GLN A 274 -9.31 2.87 17.96
C GLN A 274 -8.69 2.69 16.57
N VAL A 275 -7.47 2.15 16.50
CA VAL A 275 -6.81 1.85 15.23
C VAL A 275 -7.59 0.79 14.44
N THR A 276 -8.07 -0.27 15.11
CA THR A 276 -8.91 -1.30 14.49
C THR A 276 -10.18 -0.70 13.86
N GLU A 277 -10.94 0.07 14.63
CA GLU A 277 -12.17 0.71 14.12
C GLU A 277 -11.86 1.67 12.97
N ARG A 278 -10.71 2.36 13.00
CA ARG A 278 -10.28 3.22 11.89
C ARG A 278 -9.98 2.43 10.62
N TYR A 279 -9.33 1.27 10.70
CA TYR A 279 -9.12 0.42 9.52
C TYR A 279 -10.44 -0.13 8.95
N ILE A 280 -11.40 -0.46 9.79
CA ILE A 280 -12.74 -0.87 9.36
C ILE A 280 -13.46 0.30 8.67
N GLU A 281 -13.43 1.50 9.26
CA GLU A 281 -13.97 2.72 8.64
C GLU A 281 -13.33 2.98 7.27
N LEU A 282 -11.99 2.80 7.16
CA LEU A 282 -11.27 2.91 5.90
C LEU A 282 -11.81 1.94 4.84
N TYR A 283 -12.01 0.67 5.20
CA TYR A 283 -12.60 -0.31 4.30
C TYR A 283 -13.98 0.14 3.82
N GLU A 284 -14.87 0.44 4.76
CA GLU A 284 -16.27 0.79 4.46
C GLU A 284 -16.39 2.04 3.57
N ASN A 285 -15.55 3.04 3.80
CA ASN A 285 -15.54 4.24 2.98
C ASN A 285 -14.88 4.03 1.60
N ILE A 286 -13.78 3.29 1.51
CA ILE A 286 -13.05 3.08 0.25
C ILE A 286 -13.81 2.13 -0.67
N VAL A 287 -14.37 1.05 -0.10
CA VAL A 287 -15.08 0.01 -0.87
C VAL A 287 -16.55 0.35 -1.06
N GLY A 288 -17.15 1.08 -0.13
CA GLY A 288 -18.59 1.39 -0.13
C GLY A 288 -19.47 0.25 0.35
N GLU A 289 -18.90 -0.73 1.06
CA GLU A 289 -19.59 -1.90 1.60
C GLU A 289 -19.30 -2.04 3.09
N LYS A 290 -20.22 -2.66 3.83
CA LYS A 290 -19.98 -3.03 5.23
C LYS A 290 -18.85 -4.04 5.33
N PHE A 291 -17.97 -3.83 6.32
CA PHE A 291 -16.91 -4.80 6.60
C PHE A 291 -17.46 -5.98 7.40
N GLU A 292 -17.32 -7.16 6.85
CA GLU A 292 -17.68 -8.40 7.52
C GLU A 292 -16.46 -8.98 8.25
N LYS A 293 -16.51 -8.93 9.59
CA LYS A 293 -15.46 -9.52 10.42
C LYS A 293 -15.54 -11.04 10.35
N VAL A 294 -14.52 -11.68 9.78
CA VAL A 294 -14.41 -13.14 9.82
C VAL A 294 -13.64 -13.53 11.07
N GLU A 295 -14.40 -13.82 12.11
CA GLU A 295 -13.88 -14.23 13.42
C GLU A 295 -13.78 -15.74 13.53
N THR A 296 -12.77 -16.21 14.27
CA THR A 296 -12.62 -17.61 14.67
C THR A 296 -11.72 -17.69 15.89
N ASP A 297 -11.88 -18.74 16.67
CA ASP A 297 -11.01 -19.01 17.82
C ASP A 297 -9.57 -19.33 17.42
N ASN A 298 -9.39 -19.84 16.19
CA ASN A 298 -8.07 -20.17 15.65
C ASN A 298 -7.91 -19.68 14.20
N VAL A 299 -7.51 -18.42 14.07
CA VAL A 299 -7.28 -17.75 12.78
C VAL A 299 -6.18 -18.44 11.97
N GLU A 300 -5.09 -18.84 12.62
CA GLU A 300 -3.96 -19.49 11.95
C GLU A 300 -4.40 -20.80 11.29
N LYS A 301 -5.15 -21.64 12.01
CA LYS A 301 -5.66 -22.90 11.45
C LYS A 301 -6.65 -22.68 10.31
N ARG A 302 -7.50 -21.65 10.40
CA ARG A 302 -8.40 -21.28 9.30
C ARG A 302 -7.61 -20.93 8.05
N ILE A 303 -6.60 -20.05 8.18
CA ILE A 303 -5.72 -19.65 7.07
C ILE A 303 -5.03 -20.87 6.46
N GLU A 304 -4.40 -21.69 7.29
CA GLU A 304 -3.67 -22.88 6.84
C GLU A 304 -4.58 -23.82 6.05
N ASN A 305 -5.76 -24.14 6.57
CA ASN A 305 -6.71 -25.04 5.92
C ASN A 305 -7.21 -24.45 4.58
N ASN A 306 -7.61 -23.18 4.57
CA ASN A 306 -8.16 -22.55 3.37
C ASN A 306 -7.11 -22.45 2.25
N VAL A 307 -5.88 -22.09 2.60
CA VAL A 307 -4.79 -21.97 1.63
C VAL A 307 -4.35 -23.34 1.14
N ALA A 308 -4.17 -24.35 2.03
CA ALA A 308 -3.78 -25.69 1.64
C ALA A 308 -4.81 -26.31 0.68
N ALA A 309 -6.09 -26.21 1.00
CA ALA A 309 -7.17 -26.73 0.13
C ALA A 309 -7.17 -26.06 -1.26
N PHE A 310 -6.90 -24.75 -1.34
CA PHE A 310 -6.79 -24.06 -2.62
C PHE A 310 -5.55 -24.52 -3.40
N LEU A 311 -4.39 -24.64 -2.75
CA LEU A 311 -3.14 -25.05 -3.40
C LEU A 311 -3.18 -26.46 -4.00
N GLU A 312 -4.04 -27.36 -3.48
CA GLU A 312 -4.29 -28.67 -4.05
C GLU A 312 -5.02 -28.61 -5.41
N THR A 313 -5.65 -27.47 -5.74
CA THR A 313 -6.35 -27.26 -7.02
C THR A 313 -5.43 -26.70 -8.12
N LEU A 314 -4.21 -26.28 -7.79
CA LEU A 314 -3.19 -25.77 -8.70
C LEU A 314 -2.22 -26.85 -9.16
#